data_bb9fb0ee07a4f52f8ee14866b53a958d
#
_entry.id   bb9fb0ee07a4f52f8ee14866b53a958d
#
_cell.length_a   1.000
_cell.length_b   1.000
_cell.length_c   1.000
_cell.angle_alpha   90.00
_cell.angle_beta   90.00
_cell.angle_gamma   90.00
#
_symmetry.space_group_name_H-M   'P 1'
#
loop_
_entity.id
_entity.type
_entity.pdbx_description
1 polymer ?
#
loop_
_entity_poly.entity_id
_entity_poly.type
_entity_poly.pdbx_seq_one_letter_code
_entity_poly.pdbx_strand_id
1 'polypeptide(L)'
;MKLASLKSGRDGRLVVVSKNLTRAVEATSIAATMQAALDDWSTASAELVKLYDKLNAGAVADSFAFDATQCDAALPRAYHWADGSAYVTHVELVRKARGAELPESFWSDPLVYMGASDAFLGPTDDVLVEQEAWGIDFEAEVIVITDDVPAGISPEQASRHIQLIGLVNDVSLRNLIPGELAKQFGFYQSKPWTSFSPVVVTPDELGEAWDGAKVHLPLRATLNGSLVGAPNAGVDMTFDFCTLIAHCAKSRDLMTGTVVGSGTVSNVGSEHGSCCLAEVRCLETIAKGAPKTPFMSFGDRVEIEMLDREGQSVFGKIDQRIVQYSPPTD
;
A
#
# COMPACT_ATOMS: atom_id res chain seq x y z
N MET A 1 -3.58 -16.43 -6.41
CA MET A 1 -2.36 -16.36 -7.25
C MET A 1 -1.54 -15.12 -6.96
N LYS A 2 -0.25 -15.08 -7.40
CA LYS A 2 0.66 -13.95 -7.21
C LYS A 2 1.07 -13.35 -8.54
N LEU A 3 0.96 -12.02 -8.68
CA LEU A 3 1.23 -11.28 -9.90
C LEU A 3 2.23 -10.15 -9.63
N ALA A 4 3.06 -9.82 -10.61
CA ALA A 4 3.98 -8.69 -10.57
C ALA A 4 4.08 -8.02 -11.94
N SER A 5 4.55 -6.78 -11.94
CA SER A 5 4.97 -6.06 -13.15
C SER A 5 6.49 -5.92 -13.16
N LEU A 6 7.15 -6.40 -14.19
CA LEU A 6 8.58 -6.15 -14.38
C LEU A 6 8.80 -4.82 -15.08
N LYS A 7 9.88 -4.12 -14.77
CA LYS A 7 10.26 -2.84 -15.40
C LYS A 7 10.36 -2.98 -16.92
N SER A 8 9.43 -2.36 -17.62
CA SER A 8 9.35 -2.36 -19.09
C SER A 8 8.40 -1.25 -19.57
N GLY A 9 8.90 -0.26 -20.27
CA GLY A 9 8.07 0.88 -20.70
C GLY A 9 7.48 1.63 -19.51
N ARG A 10 6.25 2.14 -19.64
CA ARG A 10 5.56 2.91 -18.60
C ARG A 10 4.55 2.12 -17.78
N ASP A 11 4.14 0.96 -18.27
CA ASP A 11 3.06 0.17 -17.66
C ASP A 11 3.55 -1.20 -17.20
N GLY A 12 4.87 -1.42 -17.28
CA GLY A 12 5.48 -2.66 -16.89
C GLY A 12 5.15 -3.82 -17.83
N ARG A 13 5.57 -5.02 -17.45
CA ARG A 13 5.31 -6.27 -18.14
C ARG A 13 4.81 -7.30 -17.16
N LEU A 14 3.63 -7.86 -17.42
CA LEU A 14 2.97 -8.80 -16.51
C LEU A 14 3.70 -10.13 -16.41
N VAL A 15 3.92 -10.58 -15.18
CA VAL A 15 4.43 -11.91 -14.85
C VAL A 15 3.59 -12.55 -13.75
N VAL A 16 3.53 -13.89 -13.80
CA VAL A 16 3.01 -14.71 -12.71
C VAL A 16 4.19 -15.14 -11.85
N VAL A 17 4.06 -15.01 -10.54
CA VAL A 17 5.11 -15.32 -9.55
C VAL A 17 4.71 -16.55 -8.74
N SER A 18 5.65 -17.46 -8.48
CA SER A 18 5.41 -18.66 -7.69
C SER A 18 5.04 -18.33 -6.22
N LYS A 19 4.32 -19.24 -5.56
CA LYS A 19 3.86 -19.07 -4.18
C LYS A 19 4.98 -18.69 -3.21
N ASN A 20 6.16 -19.29 -3.38
CA ASN A 20 7.34 -19.07 -2.54
C ASN A 20 8.24 -17.91 -3.01
N LEU A 21 7.81 -17.10 -3.99
CA LEU A 21 8.52 -15.94 -4.53
C LEU A 21 9.92 -16.26 -5.11
N THR A 22 10.16 -17.48 -5.57
CA THR A 22 11.47 -17.87 -6.12
C THR A 22 11.53 -17.92 -7.63
N ARG A 23 10.38 -18.09 -8.28
CA ARG A 23 10.26 -18.24 -9.74
C ARG A 23 9.20 -17.30 -10.29
N ALA A 24 9.38 -16.90 -11.53
CA ALA A 24 8.39 -16.17 -12.30
C ALA A 24 8.29 -16.70 -13.73
N VAL A 25 7.20 -16.39 -14.39
CA VAL A 25 6.99 -16.70 -15.81
C VAL A 25 6.26 -15.53 -16.48
N GLU A 26 6.63 -15.25 -17.72
CA GLU A 26 5.96 -14.25 -18.55
C GLU A 26 4.48 -14.59 -18.74
N ALA A 27 3.63 -13.58 -18.57
CA ALA A 27 2.20 -13.69 -18.79
C ALA A 27 1.70 -12.82 -19.97
N THR A 28 2.60 -12.25 -20.75
CA THR A 28 2.30 -11.32 -21.83
C THR A 28 1.49 -11.91 -22.98
N SER A 29 1.45 -13.22 -23.11
CA SER A 29 0.54 -13.93 -24.03
C SER A 29 -0.92 -13.93 -23.56
N ILE A 30 -1.17 -13.68 -22.25
CA ILE A 30 -2.50 -13.56 -21.65
C ILE A 30 -2.89 -12.07 -21.62
N ALA A 31 -2.04 -11.23 -21.01
CA ALA A 31 -2.20 -9.79 -20.99
C ALA A 31 -0.83 -9.11 -20.93
N ALA A 32 -0.62 -8.06 -21.70
CA ALA A 32 0.69 -7.40 -21.80
C ALA A 32 1.11 -6.73 -20.50
N THR A 33 0.16 -6.18 -19.75
CA THR A 33 0.38 -5.42 -18.51
C THR A 33 -0.64 -5.83 -17.44
N MET A 34 -0.41 -5.43 -16.20
CA MET A 34 -1.38 -5.63 -15.11
C MET A 34 -2.73 -4.96 -15.42
N GLN A 35 -2.69 -3.72 -15.92
CA GLN A 35 -3.93 -3.01 -16.28
C GLN A 35 -4.70 -3.75 -17.38
N ALA A 36 -4.00 -4.25 -18.42
CA ALA A 36 -4.66 -5.02 -19.47
C ALA A 36 -5.29 -6.32 -18.96
N ALA A 37 -4.70 -6.95 -17.94
CA ALA A 37 -5.29 -8.12 -17.29
C ALA A 37 -6.54 -7.75 -16.48
N LEU A 38 -6.50 -6.63 -15.76
CA LEU A 38 -7.63 -6.12 -14.98
C LEU A 38 -8.79 -5.69 -15.90
N ASP A 39 -8.52 -5.04 -17.02
CA ASP A 39 -9.54 -4.61 -18.02
C ASP A 39 -10.35 -5.79 -18.60
N ASP A 40 -9.78 -7.00 -18.63
CA ASP A 40 -10.47 -8.25 -19.05
C ASP A 40 -10.33 -9.33 -17.97
N TRP A 41 -10.53 -8.94 -16.69
CA TRP A 41 -10.25 -9.82 -15.55
C TRP A 41 -10.99 -11.13 -15.57
N SER A 42 -12.24 -11.13 -16.04
CA SER A 42 -13.04 -12.36 -16.14
C SER A 42 -12.42 -13.44 -17.03
N THR A 43 -11.74 -13.04 -18.09
CA THR A 43 -11.02 -13.94 -19.00
C THR A 43 -9.59 -14.16 -18.54
N ALA A 44 -8.87 -13.09 -18.28
CA ALA A 44 -7.45 -13.13 -17.95
C ALA A 44 -7.17 -13.91 -16.65
N SER A 45 -7.98 -13.72 -15.60
CA SER A 45 -7.76 -14.36 -14.30
C SER A 45 -7.77 -15.89 -14.41
N ALA A 46 -8.67 -16.46 -15.20
CA ALA A 46 -8.76 -17.91 -15.38
C ALA A 46 -7.51 -18.50 -16.05
N GLU A 47 -6.92 -17.80 -17.02
CA GLU A 47 -5.69 -18.24 -17.67
C GLU A 47 -4.45 -17.99 -16.79
N LEU A 48 -4.43 -16.90 -16.04
CA LEU A 48 -3.37 -16.58 -15.08
C LEU A 48 -3.32 -17.63 -13.93
N VAL A 49 -4.46 -18.06 -13.41
CA VAL A 49 -4.55 -19.14 -12.40
C VAL A 49 -3.97 -20.44 -12.95
N LYS A 50 -4.34 -20.84 -14.17
CA LYS A 50 -3.77 -22.04 -14.81
C LYS A 50 -2.26 -21.96 -14.97
N LEU A 51 -1.74 -20.77 -15.32
CA LEU A 51 -0.31 -20.53 -15.44
C LEU A 51 0.37 -20.59 -14.06
N TYR A 52 -0.26 -20.01 -13.04
CA TYR A 52 0.21 -20.06 -11.65
C TYR A 52 0.32 -21.49 -11.11
N ASP A 53 -0.71 -22.30 -11.36
CA ASP A 53 -0.72 -23.71 -10.94
C ASP A 53 0.40 -24.50 -11.63
N LYS A 54 0.59 -24.31 -12.94
CA LYS A 54 1.69 -24.95 -13.70
C LYS A 54 3.06 -24.50 -13.18
N LEU A 55 3.23 -23.20 -12.88
CA LEU A 55 4.48 -22.66 -12.34
C LEU A 55 4.81 -23.31 -11.00
N ASN A 56 3.84 -23.40 -10.09
CA ASN A 56 4.03 -24.01 -8.77
C ASN A 56 4.22 -25.53 -8.82
N ALA A 57 3.70 -26.20 -9.85
CA ALA A 57 3.96 -27.61 -10.13
C ALA A 57 5.32 -27.87 -10.82
N GLY A 58 6.08 -26.81 -11.13
CA GLY A 58 7.35 -26.94 -11.87
C GLY A 58 7.19 -27.34 -13.34
N ALA A 59 5.99 -27.18 -13.91
CA ALA A 59 5.63 -27.62 -15.26
C ALA A 59 5.78 -26.52 -16.33
N VAL A 60 6.51 -25.44 -16.04
CA VAL A 60 6.78 -24.32 -16.96
C VAL A 60 8.28 -24.29 -17.28
N ALA A 61 8.64 -24.62 -18.54
CA ALA A 61 10.03 -24.77 -18.97
C ALA A 61 10.79 -23.43 -19.00
N ASP A 62 10.14 -22.34 -19.39
CA ASP A 62 10.69 -21.00 -19.57
C ASP A 62 10.48 -20.09 -18.32
N SER A 63 10.22 -20.70 -17.16
CA SER A 63 10.24 -19.97 -15.91
C SER A 63 11.66 -19.54 -15.53
N PHE A 64 11.80 -18.38 -14.92
CA PHE A 64 13.08 -17.79 -14.50
C PHE A 64 13.10 -17.47 -12.99
N ALA A 65 14.27 -17.17 -12.42
CA ALA A 65 14.38 -16.76 -11.03
C ALA A 65 13.67 -15.41 -10.83
N PHE A 66 12.79 -15.32 -9.85
CA PHE A 66 12.14 -14.08 -9.50
C PHE A 66 13.12 -13.15 -8.76
N ASP A 67 13.20 -11.91 -9.19
CA ASP A 67 14.05 -10.87 -8.62
C ASP A 67 13.22 -9.59 -8.41
N ALA A 68 12.94 -9.27 -7.15
CA ALA A 68 12.16 -8.09 -6.77
C ALA A 68 12.80 -6.76 -7.22
N THR A 69 14.12 -6.71 -7.45
CA THR A 69 14.80 -5.50 -7.94
C THR A 69 14.45 -5.16 -9.39
N GLN A 70 13.94 -6.15 -10.13
CA GLN A 70 13.47 -5.97 -11.50
C GLN A 70 11.98 -5.58 -11.56
N CYS A 71 11.29 -5.57 -10.42
CA CYS A 71 9.89 -5.19 -10.35
C CYS A 71 9.72 -3.67 -10.41
N ASP A 72 8.70 -3.27 -11.13
CA ASP A 72 8.03 -1.98 -11.02
C ASP A 72 6.92 -2.06 -9.95
N ALA A 73 6.20 -0.99 -9.69
CA ALA A 73 4.92 -1.08 -9.00
C ALA A 73 3.99 -2.07 -9.74
N ALA A 74 3.12 -2.75 -9.01
CA ALA A 74 2.18 -3.69 -9.65
C ALA A 74 1.33 -3.02 -10.73
N LEU A 75 0.88 -1.78 -10.48
CA LEU A 75 0.36 -0.83 -11.43
C LEU A 75 1.32 0.36 -11.47
N PRO A 76 2.27 0.46 -12.42
CA PRO A 76 3.20 1.60 -12.50
C PRO A 76 2.51 2.94 -12.66
N ARG A 77 1.30 2.94 -13.23
CA ARG A 77 0.32 4.03 -13.29
C ARG A 77 -1.05 3.46 -13.02
N ALA A 78 -1.87 4.14 -12.22
CA ALA A 78 -3.26 3.77 -11.99
C ALA A 78 -4.19 4.90 -12.41
N TYR A 79 -5.42 4.56 -12.78
CA TYR A 79 -6.43 5.57 -13.09
C TYR A 79 -6.82 6.38 -11.86
N HIS A 80 -6.75 5.75 -10.68
CA HIS A 80 -7.12 6.39 -9.44
C HIS A 80 -6.37 5.77 -8.25
N TRP A 81 -5.84 6.61 -7.37
CA TRP A 81 -5.33 6.25 -6.07
C TRP A 81 -6.15 7.00 -5.01
N ALA A 82 -6.91 6.27 -4.21
CA ALA A 82 -7.70 6.78 -3.10
C ALA A 82 -7.19 6.16 -1.81
N ASP A 83 -6.55 6.97 -0.97
CA ASP A 83 -6.06 6.51 0.31
C ASP A 83 -6.97 6.91 1.45
N GLY A 84 -7.43 5.91 2.19
CA GLY A 84 -8.34 6.06 3.31
C GLY A 84 -7.61 6.19 4.64
N SER A 85 -8.29 6.72 5.66
CA SER A 85 -7.84 6.67 7.06
C SER A 85 -8.69 5.64 7.81
N ALA A 86 -8.44 4.35 7.53
CA ALA A 86 -9.26 3.27 8.04
C ALA A 86 -9.10 3.04 9.56
N TYR A 87 -7.95 3.41 10.12
CA TYR A 87 -7.63 3.27 11.55
C TYR A 87 -7.89 4.59 12.26
N VAL A 88 -9.12 4.80 12.71
CA VAL A 88 -9.53 6.04 13.40
C VAL A 88 -8.69 6.28 14.66
N THR A 89 -8.22 5.23 15.31
CA THR A 89 -7.30 5.30 16.45
C THR A 89 -5.99 6.03 16.12
N HIS A 90 -5.45 5.84 14.90
CA HIS A 90 -4.29 6.59 14.41
C HIS A 90 -4.59 8.10 14.34
N VAL A 91 -5.73 8.46 13.75
CA VAL A 91 -6.18 9.87 13.64
C VAL A 91 -6.40 10.47 15.02
N GLU A 92 -6.98 9.71 15.96
CA GLU A 92 -7.19 10.13 17.36
C GLU A 92 -5.86 10.44 18.05
N LEU A 93 -4.84 9.56 17.92
CA LEU A 93 -3.51 9.78 18.46
C LEU A 93 -2.86 11.05 17.94
N VAL A 94 -2.91 11.27 16.62
CA VAL A 94 -2.35 12.47 15.97
C VAL A 94 -3.04 13.74 16.48
N ARG A 95 -4.37 13.73 16.64
CA ARG A 95 -5.12 14.86 17.18
C ARG A 95 -4.82 15.09 18.65
N LYS A 96 -4.81 14.05 19.46
CA LYS A 96 -4.49 14.12 20.90
C LYS A 96 -3.09 14.70 21.16
N ALA A 97 -2.10 14.31 20.34
CA ALA A 97 -0.74 14.86 20.44
C ALA A 97 -0.70 16.38 20.17
N ARG A 98 -1.71 16.91 19.44
CA ARG A 98 -1.88 18.36 19.16
C ARG A 98 -2.84 19.06 20.11
N GLY A 99 -3.34 18.37 21.14
CA GLY A 99 -4.32 18.91 22.08
C GLY A 99 -5.72 19.14 21.49
N ALA A 100 -6.07 18.43 20.41
CA ALA A 100 -7.37 18.51 19.74
C ALA A 100 -8.19 17.23 19.97
N GLU A 101 -9.51 17.40 20.12
CA GLU A 101 -10.45 16.28 20.20
C GLU A 101 -10.80 15.75 18.80
N LEU A 102 -11.17 14.46 18.73
CA LEU A 102 -11.65 13.82 17.51
C LEU A 102 -13.17 14.07 17.38
N PRO A 103 -13.66 14.69 16.29
CA PRO A 103 -15.09 14.80 16.05
C PRO A 103 -15.75 13.43 15.93
N GLU A 104 -16.97 13.29 16.44
CA GLU A 104 -17.74 12.04 16.45
C GLU A 104 -17.97 11.47 15.03
N SER A 105 -18.08 12.35 14.03
CA SER A 105 -18.26 11.98 12.62
C SER A 105 -17.11 11.14 12.05
N PHE A 106 -15.91 11.22 12.62
CA PHE A 106 -14.76 10.42 12.16
C PHE A 106 -14.93 8.91 12.36
N TRP A 107 -15.85 8.50 13.26
CA TRP A 107 -16.17 7.09 13.49
C TRP A 107 -17.19 6.52 12.50
N SER A 108 -17.82 7.37 11.69
CA SER A 108 -18.88 6.96 10.75
C SER A 108 -18.66 7.42 9.32
N ASP A 109 -17.73 8.36 9.07
CA ASP A 109 -17.46 8.94 7.76
C ASP A 109 -15.94 8.92 7.48
N PRO A 110 -15.46 7.99 6.62
CA PRO A 110 -14.04 7.83 6.36
C PRO A 110 -13.41 9.08 5.74
N LEU A 111 -12.22 9.45 6.20
CA LEU A 111 -11.37 10.38 5.47
C LEU A 111 -10.68 9.66 4.32
N VAL A 112 -10.68 10.28 3.15
CA VAL A 112 -9.98 9.79 1.96
C VAL A 112 -9.31 10.97 1.26
N TYR A 113 -8.07 10.79 0.82
CA TYR A 113 -7.43 11.74 -0.07
C TYR A 113 -7.13 11.11 -1.43
N MET A 114 -6.96 11.93 -2.47
CA MET A 114 -6.53 11.49 -3.79
C MET A 114 -5.02 11.60 -3.89
N GLY A 115 -4.34 10.45 -3.94
CA GLY A 115 -2.89 10.37 -4.12
C GLY A 115 -2.47 10.56 -5.57
N ALA A 116 -1.18 10.84 -5.77
CA ALA A 116 -0.58 10.84 -7.09
C ALA A 116 -0.66 9.43 -7.69
N SER A 117 -1.26 9.30 -8.87
CA SER A 117 -1.49 8.01 -9.54
C SER A 117 -0.92 7.95 -10.95
N ASP A 118 -0.26 9.03 -11.38
CA ASP A 118 0.42 9.15 -12.67
C ASP A 118 1.73 8.37 -12.74
N ALA A 119 2.32 8.05 -11.56
CA ALA A 119 3.41 7.12 -11.38
C ALA A 119 3.42 6.57 -9.95
N PHE A 120 3.95 5.36 -9.79
CA PHE A 120 4.29 4.73 -8.51
C PHE A 120 5.73 4.23 -8.54
N LEU A 121 6.34 4.08 -7.38
CA LEU A 121 7.67 3.52 -7.24
C LEU A 121 7.60 1.99 -7.12
N GLY A 122 8.55 1.31 -7.72
CA GLY A 122 8.76 -0.12 -7.49
C GLY A 122 9.29 -0.40 -6.07
N PRO A 123 9.32 -1.68 -5.68
CA PRO A 123 9.60 -2.08 -4.29
C PRO A 123 10.99 -1.72 -3.80
N THR A 124 11.94 -1.51 -4.70
CA THR A 124 13.34 -1.21 -4.39
C THR A 124 13.85 0.10 -4.99
N ASP A 125 12.93 0.91 -5.54
CA ASP A 125 13.28 2.22 -6.07
C ASP A 125 13.58 3.18 -4.92
N ASP A 126 14.59 4.02 -5.09
CA ASP A 126 14.95 5.04 -4.10
C ASP A 126 13.81 6.07 -3.95
N VAL A 127 13.54 6.47 -2.71
CA VAL A 127 12.63 7.58 -2.42
C VAL A 127 13.42 8.89 -2.54
N LEU A 128 13.16 9.64 -3.62
CA LEU A 128 13.87 10.86 -3.93
C LEU A 128 13.22 12.07 -3.25
N VAL A 129 13.95 12.76 -2.38
CA VAL A 129 13.48 13.95 -1.66
C VAL A 129 14.55 15.04 -1.73
N GLU A 130 14.15 16.28 -1.93
CA GLU A 130 15.09 17.40 -2.02
C GLU A 130 15.70 17.77 -0.66
N GLN A 131 14.87 17.80 0.41
CA GLN A 131 15.25 18.33 1.72
C GLN A 131 14.71 17.49 2.87
N GLU A 132 15.58 17.09 3.78
CA GLU A 132 15.20 16.42 5.04
C GLU A 132 14.26 17.28 5.91
N ALA A 133 14.40 18.61 5.80
CA ALA A 133 13.56 19.57 6.52
C ALA A 133 12.06 19.43 6.23
N TRP A 134 11.67 18.75 5.13
CA TRP A 134 10.27 18.46 4.83
C TRP A 134 9.68 17.38 5.75
N GLY A 135 10.52 16.71 6.56
CA GLY A 135 10.09 15.73 7.56
C GLY A 135 9.65 14.41 6.92
N ILE A 136 10.62 13.70 6.36
CA ILE A 136 10.42 12.47 5.59
C ILE A 136 9.94 11.33 6.51
N ASP A 137 8.78 10.77 6.23
CA ASP A 137 8.20 9.65 6.96
C ASP A 137 7.73 8.56 6.00
N PHE A 138 7.75 7.32 6.46
CA PHE A 138 7.12 6.20 5.76
C PHE A 138 5.72 5.96 6.33
N GLU A 139 4.84 5.37 5.55
CA GLU A 139 3.55 4.84 5.99
C GLU A 139 3.37 3.44 5.41
N ALA A 140 3.43 2.43 6.29
CA ALA A 140 3.17 1.06 5.87
C ALA A 140 1.67 0.78 5.90
N GLU A 141 1.15 0.32 4.74
CA GLU A 141 -0.28 0.18 4.51
C GLU A 141 -0.60 -1.07 3.70
N VAL A 142 -1.85 -1.49 3.77
CA VAL A 142 -2.46 -2.48 2.88
C VAL A 142 -3.29 -1.76 1.83
N ILE A 143 -3.25 -2.25 0.60
CA ILE A 143 -4.11 -1.76 -0.48
C ILE A 143 -4.91 -2.88 -1.12
N VAL A 144 -6.03 -2.49 -1.73
CA VAL A 144 -6.77 -3.34 -2.66
C VAL A 144 -6.86 -2.67 -4.03
N ILE A 145 -6.95 -3.49 -5.09
CA ILE A 145 -7.16 -3.04 -6.46
C ILE A 145 -8.49 -3.60 -6.93
N THR A 146 -9.34 -2.73 -7.50
CA THR A 146 -10.70 -3.09 -7.88
C THR A 146 -10.85 -3.30 -9.40
N ASP A 147 -11.88 -4.03 -9.79
CA ASP A 147 -12.50 -3.92 -11.12
C ASP A 147 -13.43 -2.70 -11.17
N ASP A 148 -14.35 -2.64 -12.15
CA ASP A 148 -15.33 -1.56 -12.27
C ASP A 148 -16.35 -1.62 -11.12
N VAL A 149 -16.38 -0.56 -10.31
CA VAL A 149 -17.28 -0.43 -9.16
C VAL A 149 -18.38 0.58 -9.49
N PRO A 150 -19.67 0.19 -9.50
CA PRO A 150 -20.76 1.11 -9.80
C PRO A 150 -20.98 2.13 -8.68
N ALA A 151 -21.37 3.34 -9.05
CA ALA A 151 -21.72 4.40 -8.11
C ALA A 151 -22.86 3.98 -7.19
N GLY A 152 -22.74 4.33 -5.90
CA GLY A 152 -23.76 4.04 -4.89
C GLY A 152 -23.80 2.59 -4.43
N ILE A 153 -22.76 1.79 -4.72
CA ILE A 153 -22.66 0.41 -4.23
C ILE A 153 -22.69 0.36 -2.70
N SER A 154 -23.28 -0.70 -2.14
CA SER A 154 -23.23 -0.91 -0.70
C SER A 154 -21.95 -1.64 -0.28
N PRO A 155 -21.50 -1.50 0.99
CA PRO A 155 -20.32 -2.24 1.47
C PRO A 155 -20.43 -3.76 1.28
N GLU A 156 -21.59 -4.33 1.49
CA GLU A 156 -21.83 -5.79 1.35
C GLU A 156 -21.63 -6.26 -0.10
N GLN A 157 -21.84 -5.39 -1.06
CA GLN A 157 -21.64 -5.68 -2.48
C GLN A 157 -20.22 -5.40 -2.94
N ALA A 158 -19.47 -4.54 -2.24
CA ALA A 158 -18.15 -4.08 -2.65
C ALA A 158 -17.08 -5.18 -2.61
N SER A 159 -17.22 -6.19 -1.75
CA SER A 159 -16.22 -7.27 -1.61
C SER A 159 -15.92 -8.02 -2.92
N ARG A 160 -16.91 -8.17 -3.79
CA ARG A 160 -16.75 -8.86 -5.08
C ARG A 160 -15.90 -8.08 -6.09
N HIS A 161 -15.70 -6.79 -5.84
CA HIS A 161 -14.91 -5.91 -6.70
C HIS A 161 -13.42 -5.85 -6.29
N ILE A 162 -13.04 -6.49 -5.19
CA ILE A 162 -11.65 -6.60 -4.78
C ILE A 162 -10.99 -7.73 -5.56
N GLN A 163 -10.11 -7.37 -6.51
CA GLN A 163 -9.45 -8.35 -7.38
C GLN A 163 -8.05 -8.69 -6.90
N LEU A 164 -7.31 -7.70 -6.40
CA LEU A 164 -5.94 -7.87 -5.93
C LEU A 164 -5.72 -7.13 -4.61
N ILE A 165 -4.77 -7.63 -3.81
CA ILE A 165 -4.35 -7.07 -2.53
C ILE A 165 -2.84 -6.90 -2.57
N GLY A 166 -2.31 -5.83 -2.00
CA GLY A 166 -0.87 -5.53 -1.93
C GLY A 166 -0.50 -4.70 -0.72
N LEU A 167 0.79 -4.34 -0.63
CA LEU A 167 1.30 -3.41 0.35
C LEU A 167 1.83 -2.16 -0.34
N VAL A 168 1.79 -1.03 0.37
CA VAL A 168 2.41 0.20 -0.08
C VAL A 168 3.20 0.88 1.05
N ASN A 169 4.14 1.74 0.61
CA ASN A 169 4.76 2.76 1.42
C ASN A 169 4.27 4.11 0.91
N ASP A 170 3.32 4.71 1.63
CA ASP A 170 2.76 6.02 1.28
C ASP A 170 3.59 7.14 1.91
N VAL A 171 4.77 7.38 1.33
CA VAL A 171 5.74 8.35 1.82
C VAL A 171 5.09 9.71 2.08
N SER A 172 5.38 10.28 3.24
CA SER A 172 4.80 11.54 3.68
C SER A 172 5.88 12.57 4.04
N LEU A 173 5.68 13.79 3.59
CA LEU A 173 6.53 14.94 3.94
C LEU A 173 5.82 15.76 5.02
N ARG A 174 5.95 15.33 6.28
CA ARG A 174 5.12 15.74 7.42
C ARG A 174 5.11 17.25 7.69
N ASN A 175 6.22 17.92 7.41
CA ASN A 175 6.33 19.36 7.68
C ASN A 175 5.66 20.22 6.60
N LEU A 176 5.32 19.66 5.43
CA LEU A 176 4.53 20.34 4.40
C LEU A 176 3.02 20.26 4.66
N ILE A 177 2.58 19.21 5.35
CA ILE A 177 1.16 18.92 5.61
C ILE A 177 0.40 20.10 6.26
N PRO A 178 0.89 20.76 7.34
CA PRO A 178 0.14 21.84 7.97
C PRO A 178 -0.19 23.01 7.03
N GLY A 179 0.76 23.36 6.14
CA GLY A 179 0.57 24.41 5.14
C GLY A 179 -0.47 24.06 4.08
N GLU A 180 -0.56 22.79 3.72
CA GLU A 180 -1.57 22.30 2.76
C GLU A 180 -2.95 22.20 3.40
N LEU A 181 -3.07 21.62 4.60
CA LEU A 181 -4.34 21.52 5.32
C LEU A 181 -4.94 22.88 5.64
N ALA A 182 -4.10 23.91 5.90
CA ALA A 182 -4.58 25.27 6.12
C ALA A 182 -5.32 25.86 4.90
N LYS A 183 -5.05 25.34 3.69
CA LYS A 183 -5.74 25.72 2.44
C LYS A 183 -7.06 24.97 2.25
N GLN A 184 -7.34 23.93 3.04
CA GLN A 184 -8.58 23.12 3.04
C GLN A 184 -8.85 22.34 1.74
N PHE A 185 -7.83 22.05 0.93
CA PHE A 185 -7.94 21.25 -0.30
C PHE A 185 -7.38 19.83 -0.18
N GLY A 186 -6.63 19.52 0.89
CA GLY A 186 -6.00 18.23 1.12
C GLY A 186 -4.52 18.22 0.77
N PHE A 187 -3.96 17.02 0.66
CA PHE A 187 -2.55 16.78 0.41
C PHE A 187 -2.22 16.88 -1.09
N TYR A 188 -1.05 17.40 -1.41
CA TYR A 188 -0.51 17.43 -2.77
C TYR A 188 1.02 17.28 -2.75
N GLN A 189 1.77 18.32 -2.35
CA GLN A 189 3.23 18.28 -2.27
C GLN A 189 3.74 17.39 -1.14
N SER A 190 2.94 17.24 -0.09
CA SER A 190 3.30 16.42 1.08
C SER A 190 3.22 14.91 0.85
N LYS A 191 2.66 14.50 -0.29
CA LYS A 191 2.51 13.09 -0.69
C LYS A 191 3.20 12.88 -2.05
N PRO A 192 4.52 12.60 -2.08
CA PRO A 192 5.21 12.19 -3.29
C PRO A 192 4.70 10.82 -3.78
N TRP A 193 5.35 10.24 -4.78
CA TRP A 193 4.92 8.93 -5.28
C TRP A 193 4.97 7.84 -4.21
N THR A 194 3.89 7.09 -4.12
CA THR A 194 3.73 5.91 -3.28
C THR A 194 4.46 4.73 -3.90
N SER A 195 4.98 3.82 -3.08
CA SER A 195 5.69 2.62 -3.53
C SER A 195 4.86 1.37 -3.29
N PHE A 196 4.95 0.39 -4.19
CA PHE A 196 4.26 -0.89 -4.06
C PHE A 196 5.18 -2.03 -3.62
N SER A 197 4.60 -3.05 -2.98
CA SER A 197 5.24 -4.36 -2.83
C SER A 197 5.52 -4.99 -4.20
N PRO A 198 6.55 -5.86 -4.32
CA PRO A 198 6.90 -6.45 -5.61
C PRO A 198 5.79 -7.33 -6.20
N VAL A 199 4.91 -7.83 -5.34
CA VAL A 199 3.84 -8.75 -5.73
C VAL A 199 2.51 -8.25 -5.16
N VAL A 200 1.45 -8.38 -5.94
CA VAL A 200 0.06 -8.32 -5.51
C VAL A 200 -0.56 -9.70 -5.63
N VAL A 201 -1.55 -9.99 -4.78
CA VAL A 201 -2.15 -11.32 -4.71
C VAL A 201 -3.66 -11.26 -4.87
N THR A 202 -4.25 -12.31 -5.43
CA THR A 202 -5.70 -12.49 -5.36
C THR A 202 -6.13 -12.82 -3.92
N PRO A 203 -7.35 -12.47 -3.49
CA PRO A 203 -7.84 -12.69 -2.12
C PRO A 203 -7.70 -14.13 -1.62
N ASP A 204 -7.90 -15.12 -2.49
CA ASP A 204 -7.78 -16.56 -2.18
C ASP A 204 -6.36 -16.97 -1.74
N GLU A 205 -5.32 -16.25 -2.17
CA GLU A 205 -3.93 -16.54 -1.79
C GLU A 205 -3.67 -16.29 -0.29
N LEU A 206 -4.45 -15.43 0.33
CA LEU A 206 -4.38 -15.14 1.77
C LEU A 206 -5.10 -16.19 2.64
N GLY A 207 -5.95 -17.04 2.05
CA GLY A 207 -6.70 -18.07 2.77
C GLY A 207 -7.46 -17.50 3.97
N GLU A 208 -7.29 -18.10 5.16
CA GLU A 208 -7.95 -17.67 6.40
C GLU A 208 -7.52 -16.28 6.91
N ALA A 209 -6.43 -15.72 6.38
CA ALA A 209 -6.01 -14.37 6.75
C ALA A 209 -6.84 -13.27 6.08
N TRP A 210 -7.67 -13.61 5.10
CA TRP A 210 -8.61 -12.71 4.45
C TRP A 210 -10.06 -13.06 4.84
N ASP A 211 -10.78 -12.13 5.44
CA ASP A 211 -12.17 -12.34 5.86
C ASP A 211 -13.22 -11.81 4.85
N GLY A 212 -12.76 -11.35 3.69
CA GLY A 212 -13.59 -10.71 2.67
C GLY A 212 -13.52 -9.18 2.67
N ALA A 213 -12.92 -8.58 3.71
CA ALA A 213 -12.87 -7.13 3.88
C ALA A 213 -11.57 -6.63 4.53
N LYS A 214 -10.83 -7.49 5.27
CA LYS A 214 -9.63 -7.15 6.04
C LYS A 214 -8.58 -8.25 5.94
N VAL A 215 -7.30 -7.86 6.06
CA VAL A 215 -6.17 -8.79 6.15
C VAL A 215 -5.75 -8.98 7.60
N HIS A 216 -5.88 -10.17 8.16
CA HIS A 216 -5.56 -10.51 9.56
C HIS A 216 -4.13 -11.03 9.72
N LEU A 217 -3.15 -10.21 9.31
CA LEU A 217 -1.72 -10.49 9.47
C LEU A 217 -0.98 -9.24 9.98
N PRO A 218 0.13 -9.43 10.73
CA PRO A 218 0.98 -8.31 11.14
C PRO A 218 1.68 -7.68 9.95
N LEU A 219 1.59 -6.35 9.83
CA LEU A 219 2.37 -5.56 8.87
C LEU A 219 3.63 -5.05 9.56
N ARG A 220 4.77 -5.57 9.12
CA ARG A 220 6.08 -5.27 9.70
C ARG A 220 6.71 -4.07 9.01
N ALA A 221 7.07 -3.05 9.78
CA ALA A 221 7.85 -1.91 9.31
C ALA A 221 9.19 -1.86 10.05
N THR A 222 10.28 -1.76 9.31
CA THR A 222 11.65 -1.72 9.83
C THR A 222 12.36 -0.49 9.30
N LEU A 223 13.08 0.20 10.15
CA LEU A 223 13.93 1.35 9.78
C LEU A 223 15.37 1.04 10.18
N ASN A 224 16.30 1.10 9.23
CA ASN A 224 17.71 0.81 9.43
C ASN A 224 17.97 -0.55 10.14
N GLY A 225 17.19 -1.57 9.78
CA GLY A 225 17.29 -2.90 10.36
C GLY A 225 16.64 -3.05 11.76
N SER A 226 16.08 -1.99 12.33
CA SER A 226 15.37 -2.03 13.61
C SER A 226 13.86 -2.04 13.39
N LEU A 227 13.14 -2.98 14.02
CA LEU A 227 11.68 -3.05 13.94
C LEU A 227 11.06 -1.79 14.58
N VAL A 228 10.26 -1.06 13.81
CA VAL A 228 9.46 0.09 14.29
C VAL A 228 8.10 -0.40 14.80
N GLY A 229 7.48 -1.33 14.08
CA GLY A 229 6.23 -1.94 14.48
C GLY A 229 5.81 -3.11 13.61
N ALA A 230 4.81 -3.83 14.13
CA ALA A 230 4.16 -4.96 13.47
C ALA A 230 2.68 -5.07 13.90
N PRO A 231 1.87 -3.98 13.80
CA PRO A 231 0.46 -4.06 14.11
C PRO A 231 -0.26 -4.99 13.12
N ASN A 232 -1.32 -5.65 13.60
CA ASN A 232 -2.15 -6.52 12.76
C ASN A 232 -3.11 -5.68 11.93
N ALA A 233 -3.06 -5.81 10.59
CA ALA A 233 -3.84 -5.00 9.67
C ALA A 233 -5.37 -5.23 9.77
N GLY A 234 -5.83 -6.36 10.30
CA GLY A 234 -7.26 -6.64 10.51
C GLY A 234 -7.81 -6.17 11.86
N VAL A 235 -6.92 -5.77 12.79
CA VAL A 235 -7.30 -5.33 14.14
C VAL A 235 -7.44 -3.80 14.15
N ASP A 236 -8.46 -3.28 14.86
CA ASP A 236 -8.75 -1.85 15.00
C ASP A 236 -8.98 -1.10 13.67
N MET A 237 -9.14 -1.81 12.57
CA MET A 237 -9.53 -1.25 11.28
C MET A 237 -11.02 -0.85 11.35
N THR A 238 -11.30 0.40 11.64
CA THR A 238 -12.66 0.95 11.82
C THR A 238 -13.46 0.85 10.53
N PHE A 239 -12.84 1.21 9.40
CA PHE A 239 -13.43 1.13 8.08
C PHE A 239 -12.74 0.04 7.27
N ASP A 240 -13.39 -1.09 7.05
CA ASP A 240 -12.87 -2.13 6.18
C ASP A 240 -12.82 -1.69 4.71
N PHE A 241 -12.15 -2.47 3.86
CA PHE A 241 -12.03 -2.13 2.44
C PHE A 241 -13.37 -2.03 1.71
N CYS A 242 -14.37 -2.82 2.10
CA CYS A 242 -15.70 -2.73 1.51
C CYS A 242 -16.37 -1.38 1.81
N THR A 243 -16.22 -0.90 3.03
CA THR A 243 -16.70 0.42 3.46
C THR A 243 -15.96 1.55 2.73
N LEU A 244 -14.63 1.45 2.60
CA LEU A 244 -13.82 2.44 1.88
C LEU A 244 -14.18 2.50 0.40
N ILE A 245 -14.35 1.35 -0.27
CA ILE A 245 -14.77 1.27 -1.68
C ILE A 245 -16.14 1.91 -1.87
N ALA A 246 -17.11 1.55 -1.04
CA ALA A 246 -18.47 2.11 -1.10
C ALA A 246 -18.47 3.64 -0.86
N HIS A 247 -17.63 4.11 0.07
CA HIS A 247 -17.44 5.54 0.30
C HIS A 247 -16.85 6.26 -0.92
N CYS A 248 -15.80 5.71 -1.52
CA CYS A 248 -15.17 6.27 -2.72
C CYS A 248 -16.12 6.27 -3.93
N ALA A 249 -16.97 5.23 -4.05
CA ALA A 249 -17.95 5.09 -5.13
C ALA A 249 -19.28 5.82 -4.87
N LYS A 250 -19.39 6.63 -3.81
CA LYS A 250 -20.67 7.26 -3.42
C LYS A 250 -21.31 8.10 -4.50
N SER A 251 -20.53 8.84 -5.29
CA SER A 251 -21.03 9.83 -6.24
C SER A 251 -20.59 9.58 -7.70
N ARG A 252 -19.77 8.56 -7.94
CA ARG A 252 -19.24 8.19 -9.27
C ARG A 252 -18.81 6.73 -9.28
N ASP A 253 -18.75 6.13 -10.46
CA ASP A 253 -18.13 4.83 -10.66
C ASP A 253 -16.62 4.91 -10.36
N LEU A 254 -16.04 3.80 -9.85
CA LEU A 254 -14.60 3.61 -9.84
C LEU A 254 -14.25 2.70 -11.00
N MET A 255 -13.30 3.13 -11.82
CA MET A 255 -12.86 2.35 -12.97
C MET A 255 -11.88 1.27 -12.56
N THR A 256 -11.89 0.17 -13.28
CA THR A 256 -10.95 -0.96 -13.14
C THR A 256 -9.51 -0.49 -13.00
N GLY A 257 -8.78 -1.04 -12.02
CA GLY A 257 -7.43 -0.60 -11.68
C GLY A 257 -7.40 0.56 -10.68
N THR A 258 -8.55 0.93 -10.08
CA THR A 258 -8.57 1.83 -8.92
C THR A 258 -7.89 1.15 -7.74
N VAL A 259 -6.94 1.87 -7.14
CA VAL A 259 -6.24 1.47 -5.91
C VAL A 259 -6.91 2.14 -4.71
N VAL A 260 -7.25 1.37 -3.69
CA VAL A 260 -7.82 1.88 -2.43
C VAL A 260 -6.92 1.48 -1.28
N GLY A 261 -6.40 2.46 -0.53
CA GLY A 261 -5.52 2.26 0.62
C GLY A 261 -6.24 2.25 1.95
N SER A 262 -5.64 1.55 2.90
CA SER A 262 -6.13 1.51 4.29
C SER A 262 -5.75 2.73 5.11
N GLY A 263 -4.80 3.52 4.64
CA GLY A 263 -4.03 4.38 5.52
C GLY A 263 -3.08 3.59 6.39
N THR A 264 -2.21 4.30 7.11
CA THR A 264 -1.21 3.71 8.00
C THR A 264 -1.84 2.71 8.96
N VAL A 265 -1.37 1.46 8.94
CA VAL A 265 -1.85 0.40 9.85
C VAL A 265 -1.50 0.75 11.29
N SER A 266 -2.50 0.74 12.16
CA SER A 266 -2.34 1.11 13.57
C SER A 266 -3.25 0.28 14.46
N ASN A 267 -2.74 -0.16 15.62
CA ASN A 267 -3.53 -0.82 16.65
C ASN A 267 -3.54 -0.01 17.94
N VAL A 268 -4.57 -0.21 18.75
CA VAL A 268 -4.66 0.36 20.08
C VAL A 268 -3.57 -0.23 20.97
N GLY A 269 -2.87 0.63 21.71
CA GLY A 269 -1.75 0.22 22.55
C GLY A 269 -0.40 0.43 21.85
N SER A 270 0.68 0.33 22.62
CA SER A 270 2.05 0.55 22.12
C SER A 270 2.86 -0.74 21.93
N GLU A 271 2.28 -1.88 22.30
CA GLU A 271 2.98 -3.19 22.30
C GLU A 271 3.30 -3.71 20.90
N HIS A 272 2.54 -3.27 19.89
CA HIS A 272 2.75 -3.66 18.49
C HIS A 272 3.65 -2.69 17.72
N GLY A 273 4.08 -1.57 18.35
CA GLY A 273 4.81 -0.49 17.66
C GLY A 273 3.91 0.24 16.65
N SER A 274 4.53 0.88 15.67
CA SER A 274 3.85 1.76 14.72
C SER A 274 4.30 1.51 13.28
N CYS A 275 3.43 1.78 12.33
CA CYS A 275 3.71 1.70 10.89
C CYS A 275 4.08 3.05 10.26
N CYS A 276 4.39 4.06 11.06
CA CYS A 276 5.00 5.33 10.64
C CYS A 276 5.72 6.01 11.83
N LEU A 277 6.63 6.94 11.54
CA LEU A 277 7.33 7.70 12.59
C LEU A 277 6.42 8.78 13.21
N ALA A 278 5.46 9.31 12.48
CA ALA A 278 4.52 10.29 13.02
C ALA A 278 3.76 9.74 14.23
N GLU A 279 3.32 8.48 14.19
CA GLU A 279 2.65 7.82 15.31
C GLU A 279 3.60 7.61 16.49
N VAL A 280 4.82 7.11 16.28
CA VAL A 280 5.86 7.00 17.30
C VAL A 280 6.06 8.34 18.01
N ARG A 281 6.19 9.43 17.25
CA ARG A 281 6.39 10.79 17.75
C ARG A 281 5.17 11.31 18.52
N CYS A 282 3.95 10.98 18.09
CA CYS A 282 2.71 11.31 18.82
C CYS A 282 2.65 10.59 20.17
N LEU A 283 2.98 9.30 20.23
CA LEU A 283 3.04 8.52 21.46
C LEU A 283 4.09 9.09 22.43
N GLU A 284 5.28 9.45 21.92
CA GLU A 284 6.32 10.11 22.73
C GLU A 284 5.86 11.47 23.27
N THR A 285 5.18 12.25 22.45
CA THR A 285 4.64 13.58 22.84
C THR A 285 3.60 13.44 23.94
N ILE A 286 2.68 12.49 23.82
CA ILE A 286 1.66 12.21 24.84
C ILE A 286 2.31 11.74 26.15
N ALA A 287 3.32 10.87 26.06
CA ALA A 287 3.96 10.29 27.24
C ALA A 287 4.98 11.22 27.92
N LYS A 288 5.69 12.07 27.16
CA LYS A 288 6.88 12.82 27.61
C LYS A 288 6.84 14.31 27.31
N GLY A 289 5.77 14.82 26.65
CA GLY A 289 5.61 16.23 26.32
C GLY A 289 6.29 16.69 25.03
N ALA A 290 7.20 15.88 24.47
CA ALA A 290 7.89 16.18 23.19
C ALA A 290 8.38 14.90 22.51
N PRO A 291 8.43 14.87 21.16
CA PRO A 291 8.98 13.74 20.43
C PRO A 291 10.51 13.72 20.53
N LYS A 292 11.09 12.50 20.57
CA LYS A 292 12.54 12.28 20.52
C LYS A 292 12.98 11.65 19.19
N THR A 293 12.16 10.78 18.64
CA THR A 293 12.42 10.12 17.37
C THR A 293 12.45 11.14 16.24
N PRO A 294 13.55 11.27 15.46
CA PRO A 294 13.58 12.13 14.29
C PRO A 294 12.73 11.53 13.16
N PHE A 295 12.40 12.34 12.15
CA PHE A 295 12.00 11.83 10.85
C PHE A 295 13.21 11.26 10.12
N MET A 296 12.99 10.56 9.00
CA MET A 296 14.05 9.95 8.21
C MET A 296 14.99 10.99 7.62
N SER A 297 16.24 10.59 7.46
CA SER A 297 17.33 11.33 6.83
C SER A 297 17.82 10.65 5.55
N PHE A 298 18.59 11.34 4.73
CA PHE A 298 19.23 10.73 3.56
C PHE A 298 20.14 9.57 3.97
N GLY A 299 20.00 8.46 3.25
CA GLY A 299 20.70 7.21 3.53
C GLY A 299 19.91 6.24 4.42
N ASP A 300 18.86 6.68 5.09
CA ASP A 300 17.98 5.78 5.84
C ASP A 300 17.31 4.77 4.91
N ARG A 301 17.10 3.55 5.43
CA ARG A 301 16.49 2.43 4.73
C ARG A 301 15.24 1.96 5.43
N VAL A 302 14.13 1.96 4.73
CA VAL A 302 12.84 1.43 5.21
C VAL A 302 12.53 0.11 4.54
N GLU A 303 12.06 -0.85 5.33
CA GLU A 303 11.59 -2.15 4.84
C GLU A 303 10.18 -2.39 5.35
N ILE A 304 9.26 -2.81 4.45
CA ILE A 304 7.87 -3.13 4.78
C ILE A 304 7.57 -4.51 4.23
N GLU A 305 7.04 -5.40 5.08
CA GLU A 305 6.78 -6.79 4.73
C GLU A 305 5.63 -7.36 5.55
N MET A 306 4.89 -8.28 4.96
CA MET A 306 3.87 -9.08 5.65
C MET A 306 4.19 -10.55 5.49
N LEU A 307 4.32 -11.25 6.61
CA LEU A 307 4.58 -12.67 6.66
C LEU A 307 3.28 -13.43 6.97
N ASP A 308 3.11 -14.59 6.33
CA ASP A 308 2.07 -15.52 6.70
C ASP A 308 2.35 -16.23 8.04
N ARG A 309 1.47 -17.13 8.46
CA ARG A 309 1.60 -17.87 9.73
C ARG A 309 2.80 -18.84 9.73
N GLU A 310 3.28 -19.24 8.56
CA GLU A 310 4.45 -20.07 8.35
C GLU A 310 5.75 -19.27 8.26
N GLY A 311 5.67 -17.94 8.33
CA GLY A 311 6.79 -17.01 8.26
C GLY A 311 7.30 -16.76 6.85
N GLN A 312 6.49 -17.08 5.82
CA GLN A 312 6.83 -16.78 4.43
C GLN A 312 6.26 -15.42 4.01
N SER A 313 6.99 -14.70 3.17
CA SER A 313 6.53 -13.43 2.66
C SER A 313 5.35 -13.61 1.70
N VAL A 314 4.26 -12.87 1.96
CA VAL A 314 3.06 -12.93 1.12
C VAL A 314 3.24 -12.11 -0.14
N PHE A 315 3.70 -10.87 0.01
CA PHE A 315 3.76 -9.85 -1.04
C PHE A 315 5.19 -9.55 -1.52
N GLY A 316 6.21 -10.21 -0.94
CA GLY A 316 7.58 -9.74 -1.02
C GLY A 316 7.79 -8.49 -0.14
N LYS A 317 8.97 -7.90 -0.23
CA LYS A 317 9.40 -6.80 0.62
C LYS A 317 9.51 -5.51 -0.18
N ILE A 318 8.96 -4.41 0.34
CA ILE A 318 9.37 -3.06 -0.03
C ILE A 318 10.68 -2.80 0.73
N ASP A 319 11.71 -2.35 0.03
CA ASP A 319 13.05 -2.17 0.57
C ASP A 319 13.71 -0.96 -0.10
N GLN A 320 13.58 0.20 0.52
CA GLN A 320 13.88 1.48 -0.11
C GLN A 320 14.85 2.31 0.70
N ARG A 321 15.65 3.12 0.01
CA ARG A 321 16.50 4.14 0.61
C ARG A 321 15.96 5.53 0.35
N ILE A 322 16.19 6.42 1.33
CA ILE A 322 15.93 7.84 1.16
C ILE A 322 17.15 8.48 0.53
N VAL A 323 16.98 9.09 -0.62
CA VAL A 323 18.07 9.67 -1.41
C VAL A 323 17.78 11.13 -1.72
N GLN A 324 18.82 11.98 -1.64
CA GLN A 324 18.68 13.38 -1.98
C GLN A 324 18.47 13.55 -3.49
N TYR A 325 17.38 14.21 -3.84
CA TYR A 325 17.13 14.66 -5.20
C TYR A 325 17.69 16.09 -5.38
N SER A 326 18.46 16.28 -6.45
CA SER A 326 18.87 17.62 -6.87
C SER A 326 18.12 17.98 -8.15
N PRO A 327 17.32 19.04 -8.15
CA PRO A 327 16.68 19.52 -9.37
C PRO A 327 17.72 19.79 -10.48
N PRO A 328 17.39 19.58 -11.76
CA PRO A 328 18.28 19.95 -12.85
C PRO A 328 18.65 21.43 -12.72
N THR A 329 19.94 21.72 -12.74
CA THR A 329 20.41 23.11 -12.90
C THR A 329 20.44 23.39 -14.41
N ASP A 330 19.72 24.43 -14.85
CA ASP A 330 19.76 24.93 -16.24
C ASP A 330 21.17 25.31 -16.69
#